data_a1dc5b557666947d42a4f66a23503d73
#
_entry.id   a1dc5b557666947d42a4f66a23503d73
#
_cell.length_a   1.000
_cell.length_b   1.000
_cell.length_c   1.000
_cell.angle_alpha   90.00
_cell.angle_beta   90.00
_cell.angle_gamma   90.00
#
_symmetry.space_group_name_H-M   'P 1'
#
loop_
_entity.id
_entity.type
_entity.pdbx_description
1 polymer ?
#
loop_
_entity_poly.entity_id
_entity_poly.type
_entity_poly.pdbx_seq_one_letter_code
_entity_poly.pdbx_strand_id
1 'polypeptide(L)'
;MNHKINISCKLSVVAVLFSLTGCTRDINTDVLATYPHLSDVFIDEFASDLQYQAWGKVTNFGVDTETTYDGTSSMRIEVPNPSDPMGSWAGGTFYSATGRNLSGYDALTFYAKSSVATAIE
;
A
#
# COMPACT_ATOMS: atom_id res chain seq x y z
N MET A 1 -3.50 66.43 35.65
CA MET A 1 -2.59 65.23 35.61
C MET A 1 -3.33 64.10 34.92
N ASN A 2 -3.05 63.90 33.64
CA ASN A 2 -3.73 62.88 32.80
C ASN A 2 -2.95 61.58 32.84
N HIS A 3 -3.48 60.57 33.52
CA HIS A 3 -2.97 59.21 33.44
C HIS A 3 -3.48 58.56 32.15
N LYS A 4 -2.63 58.50 31.10
CA LYS A 4 -2.83 57.59 29.98
C LYS A 4 -2.31 56.20 30.38
N ILE A 5 -3.22 55.34 30.76
CA ILE A 5 -2.92 53.93 31.01
C ILE A 5 -2.62 53.27 29.65
N ASN A 6 -1.39 52.76 29.47
CA ASN A 6 -0.97 52.06 28.29
C ASN A 6 -1.67 50.68 28.19
N ILE A 7 -2.80 50.67 27.49
CA ILE A 7 -3.57 49.44 27.20
C ILE A 7 -2.79 48.48 26.32
N SER A 8 -1.76 48.98 25.61
CA SER A 8 -0.96 48.19 24.66
C SER A 8 -0.17 47.06 25.31
N CYS A 9 0.32 47.23 26.54
CA CYS A 9 1.13 46.21 27.21
C CYS A 9 0.30 45.02 27.75
N LYS A 10 -0.97 45.25 28.08
CA LYS A 10 -1.86 44.18 28.58
C LYS A 10 -2.38 43.25 27.47
N LEU A 11 -2.53 43.78 26.26
CA LEU A 11 -3.01 42.99 25.12
C LEU A 11 -1.92 42.00 24.64
N SER A 12 -0.66 42.42 24.70
CA SER A 12 0.47 41.56 24.30
C SER A 12 0.69 40.36 25.22
N VAL A 13 0.46 40.52 26.53
CA VAL A 13 0.59 39.44 27.52
C VAL A 13 -0.53 38.41 27.37
N VAL A 14 -1.74 38.84 27.06
CA VAL A 14 -2.86 37.91 26.81
C VAL A 14 -2.67 37.11 25.52
N ALA A 15 -2.14 37.73 24.45
CA ALA A 15 -1.84 37.01 23.18
C ALA A 15 -0.74 35.97 23.33
N VAL A 16 0.27 36.21 24.18
CA VAL A 16 1.34 35.24 24.43
C VAL A 16 0.86 34.03 25.25
N LEU A 17 -0.10 34.25 26.18
CA LEU A 17 -0.66 33.14 26.96
C LEU A 17 -1.55 32.21 26.15
N PHE A 18 -2.21 32.69 25.09
CA PHE A 18 -3.01 31.83 24.20
C PHE A 18 -2.16 30.98 23.24
N SER A 19 -0.94 31.38 22.95
CA SER A 19 -0.06 30.61 22.05
C SER A 19 0.63 29.40 22.72
N LEU A 20 0.50 29.25 24.05
CA LEU A 20 1.09 28.14 24.81
C LEU A 20 0.13 26.97 25.05
N THR A 21 -1.13 27.06 24.63
CA THR A 21 -2.03 25.90 24.60
C THR A 21 -1.79 25.09 23.33
N GLY A 22 -0.57 24.61 23.15
CA GLY A 22 -0.29 23.55 22.19
C GLY A 22 -1.12 22.32 22.57
N CYS A 23 -1.81 21.72 21.60
CA CYS A 23 -2.46 20.42 21.81
C CYS A 23 -1.40 19.42 22.29
N THR A 24 -1.36 19.17 23.59
CA THR A 24 -0.59 18.05 24.13
C THR A 24 -1.37 16.79 23.82
N ARG A 25 -0.97 16.11 22.73
CA ARG A 25 -1.47 14.76 22.44
C ARG A 25 -0.83 13.80 23.43
N ASP A 26 -1.66 13.15 24.24
CA ASP A 26 -1.19 12.09 25.11
C ASP A 26 -0.97 10.81 24.28
N ILE A 27 0.28 10.58 23.90
CA ILE A 27 0.67 9.40 23.12
C ILE A 27 0.50 8.09 23.89
N ASN A 28 0.31 8.13 25.22
CA ASN A 28 0.08 6.91 26.01
C ASN A 28 -1.37 6.38 25.85
N THR A 29 -2.28 7.20 25.32
CA THR A 29 -3.66 6.78 25.01
C THR A 29 -3.84 6.36 23.54
N ASP A 30 -2.80 6.50 22.72
CA ASP A 30 -2.86 6.09 21.33
C ASP A 30 -2.91 4.55 21.24
N VAL A 31 -3.99 4.04 20.68
CA VAL A 31 -4.11 2.61 20.35
C VAL A 31 -3.27 2.36 19.09
N LEU A 32 -2.30 1.46 19.19
CA LEU A 32 -1.52 1.03 18.04
C LEU A 32 -2.45 0.37 17.01
N ALA A 33 -2.28 0.73 15.75
CA ALA A 33 -3.00 0.10 14.67
C ALA A 33 -2.66 -1.40 14.61
N THR A 34 -3.68 -2.24 14.58
CA THR A 34 -3.52 -3.68 14.43
C THR A 34 -3.72 -4.03 12.96
N TYR A 35 -2.72 -4.64 12.35
CA TYR A 35 -2.77 -5.08 10.97
C TYR A 35 -3.06 -6.58 10.90
N PRO A 36 -3.88 -7.06 9.97
CA PRO A 36 -4.13 -8.49 9.80
C PRO A 36 -2.85 -9.24 9.41
N HIS A 37 -2.72 -10.47 9.91
CA HIS A 37 -1.63 -11.40 9.59
C HIS A 37 -1.96 -12.27 8.37
N LEU A 38 -2.57 -11.69 7.34
CA LEU A 38 -2.87 -12.39 6.10
C LEU A 38 -1.62 -12.37 5.22
N SER A 39 -1.17 -13.56 4.80
CA SER A 39 0.02 -13.72 3.95
C SER A 39 -0.32 -13.97 2.50
N ASP A 40 -1.48 -14.56 2.24
CA ASP A 40 -1.82 -15.05 0.91
C ASP A 40 -2.06 -13.91 -0.07
N VAL A 41 -1.47 -14.05 -1.26
CA VAL A 41 -1.74 -13.15 -2.39
C VAL A 41 -2.79 -13.78 -3.29
N PHE A 42 -2.62 -15.06 -3.58
CA PHE A 42 -3.47 -15.85 -4.45
C PHE A 42 -3.47 -17.31 -4.02
N ILE A 43 -4.66 -17.86 -3.76
CA ILE A 43 -4.95 -19.29 -3.63
C ILE A 43 -6.27 -19.52 -4.33
N ASP A 44 -6.25 -20.07 -5.55
CA ASP A 44 -7.43 -20.23 -6.43
C ASP A 44 -8.18 -18.92 -6.77
N GLU A 45 -8.09 -17.90 -5.94
CA GLU A 45 -8.60 -16.56 -6.15
C GLU A 45 -7.69 -15.51 -5.50
N PHE A 46 -7.85 -14.26 -5.88
CA PHE A 46 -7.11 -13.17 -5.25
C PHE A 46 -7.62 -12.91 -3.83
N ALA A 47 -6.69 -12.67 -2.91
CA ALA A 47 -7.06 -12.26 -1.57
C ALA A 47 -7.89 -10.96 -1.61
N SER A 48 -9.06 -10.96 -0.96
CA SER A 48 -10.08 -9.93 -1.08
C SER A 48 -9.67 -8.54 -0.56
N ASP A 49 -8.63 -8.48 0.28
CA ASP A 49 -8.08 -7.22 0.83
C ASP A 49 -6.96 -6.63 -0.05
N LEU A 50 -6.56 -7.33 -1.12
CA LEU A 50 -5.54 -6.86 -2.05
C LEU A 50 -6.17 -6.19 -3.28
N GLN A 51 -5.51 -5.14 -3.70
CA GLN A 51 -5.71 -4.48 -4.97
C GLN A 51 -4.48 -4.70 -5.86
N TYR A 52 -4.69 -4.70 -7.16
CA TYR A 52 -3.61 -4.83 -8.13
C TYR A 52 -3.50 -3.58 -9.00
N GLN A 53 -2.28 -3.11 -9.16
CA GLN A 53 -1.96 -2.03 -10.10
C GLN A 53 -0.96 -2.54 -11.13
N ALA A 54 -1.38 -2.56 -12.39
CA ALA A 54 -0.52 -2.95 -13.50
C ALA A 54 0.41 -1.80 -13.91
N TRP A 55 1.63 -2.17 -14.32
CA TRP A 55 2.61 -1.30 -14.94
C TRP A 55 3.07 -1.88 -16.28
N GLY A 56 3.52 -1.00 -17.17
CA GLY A 56 3.85 -1.43 -18.52
C GLY A 56 2.59 -1.84 -19.29
N LYS A 57 2.73 -2.78 -20.19
CA LYS A 57 1.65 -3.22 -21.06
C LYS A 57 1.20 -4.64 -20.74
N VAL A 58 0.53 -4.81 -19.61
CA VAL A 58 -0.20 -6.06 -19.33
C VAL A 58 -1.40 -6.13 -20.27
N THR A 59 -1.45 -7.14 -21.14
CA THR A 59 -2.56 -7.32 -22.08
C THR A 59 -3.74 -8.03 -21.44
N ASN A 60 -3.47 -8.90 -20.48
CA ASN A 60 -4.51 -9.54 -19.68
C ASN A 60 -3.94 -9.91 -18.30
N PHE A 61 -4.78 -9.78 -17.29
CA PHE A 61 -4.48 -10.17 -15.92
C PHE A 61 -5.76 -10.72 -15.28
N GLY A 62 -5.71 -11.93 -14.78
CA GLY A 62 -6.89 -12.57 -14.22
C GLY A 62 -6.65 -13.96 -13.66
N VAL A 63 -7.75 -14.65 -13.44
CA VAL A 63 -7.77 -16.03 -12.98
C VAL A 63 -7.91 -16.97 -14.20
N ASP A 64 -7.05 -17.96 -14.27
CA ASP A 64 -7.07 -19.02 -15.27
C ASP A 64 -7.45 -20.34 -14.60
N THR A 65 -8.49 -20.98 -15.09
CA THR A 65 -8.99 -22.27 -14.59
C THR A 65 -8.58 -23.45 -15.47
N GLU A 66 -7.86 -23.18 -16.57
CA GLU A 66 -7.41 -24.22 -17.50
C GLU A 66 -5.99 -24.71 -17.18
N THR A 67 -5.14 -23.80 -16.69
CA THR A 67 -3.74 -24.10 -16.35
C THR A 67 -3.53 -23.93 -14.86
N THR A 68 -3.37 -25.03 -14.12
CA THR A 68 -3.11 -25.00 -12.67
C THR A 68 -1.87 -25.81 -12.34
N TYR A 69 -1.21 -25.51 -11.23
CA TYR A 69 -0.18 -26.36 -10.63
C TYR A 69 -0.78 -27.20 -9.50
N ASP A 70 -1.50 -26.55 -8.63
CA ASP A 70 -2.24 -27.11 -7.50
C ASP A 70 -3.54 -26.32 -7.36
N GLY A 71 -4.57 -26.93 -6.76
CA GLY A 71 -5.88 -26.31 -6.64
C GLY A 71 -6.68 -26.27 -7.93
N THR A 72 -7.55 -25.30 -8.07
CA THR A 72 -8.55 -25.20 -9.15
C THR A 72 -8.25 -24.10 -10.17
N SER A 73 -7.35 -23.19 -9.85
CA SER A 73 -7.01 -22.07 -10.74
C SER A 73 -5.59 -21.55 -10.53
N SER A 74 -5.16 -20.68 -11.43
CA SER A 74 -3.90 -19.96 -11.33
C SER A 74 -4.07 -18.48 -11.67
N MET A 75 -3.12 -17.67 -11.25
CA MET A 75 -3.01 -16.28 -11.67
C MET A 75 -2.33 -16.21 -13.04
N ARG A 76 -3.02 -15.62 -14.02
CA ARG A 76 -2.52 -15.46 -15.39
C ARG A 76 -2.13 -14.02 -15.66
N ILE A 77 -0.92 -13.84 -16.13
CA ILE A 77 -0.39 -12.55 -16.58
C ILE A 77 0.05 -12.67 -18.03
N GLU A 78 -0.55 -11.90 -18.93
CA GLU A 78 -0.16 -11.86 -20.32
C GLU A 78 0.80 -10.70 -20.57
N VAL A 79 2.02 -11.06 -21.00
CA VAL A 79 3.08 -10.11 -21.30
C VAL A 79 3.11 -9.87 -22.82
N PRO A 80 3.31 -8.64 -23.30
CA PRO A 80 3.42 -8.35 -24.73
C PRO A 80 4.57 -9.12 -25.39
N ASN A 81 4.46 -9.38 -26.68
CA ASN A 81 5.56 -9.98 -27.46
C ASN A 81 6.78 -9.06 -27.49
N PRO A 82 8.00 -9.59 -27.60
CA PRO A 82 9.22 -8.80 -27.69
C PRO A 82 9.26 -7.78 -28.83
N SER A 83 8.47 -8.00 -29.87
CA SER A 83 8.33 -7.10 -31.04
C SER A 83 7.19 -6.08 -30.92
N ASP A 84 6.48 -6.06 -29.80
CA ASP A 84 5.38 -5.09 -29.61
C ASP A 84 5.96 -3.67 -29.54
N PRO A 85 5.51 -2.73 -30.42
CA PRO A 85 6.02 -1.36 -30.45
C PRO A 85 5.75 -0.58 -29.16
N MET A 86 4.85 -1.07 -28.32
CA MET A 86 4.51 -0.46 -27.03
C MET A 86 5.35 -0.98 -25.86
N GLY A 87 6.30 -1.86 -26.11
CA GLY A 87 7.19 -2.47 -25.12
C GLY A 87 6.95 -3.96 -24.92
N SER A 88 7.97 -4.63 -24.40
CA SER A 88 8.03 -6.09 -24.26
C SER A 88 8.02 -6.58 -22.80
N TRP A 89 7.66 -5.72 -21.87
CA TRP A 89 7.61 -6.06 -20.45
C TRP A 89 6.25 -5.73 -19.84
N ALA A 90 5.92 -6.46 -18.80
CA ALA A 90 4.77 -6.20 -17.96
C ALA A 90 5.17 -6.36 -16.49
N GLY A 91 4.55 -5.61 -15.64
CA GLY A 91 4.76 -5.70 -14.20
C GLY A 91 3.55 -5.18 -13.46
N GLY A 92 3.61 -5.26 -12.13
CA GLY A 92 2.55 -4.74 -11.30
C GLY A 92 2.86 -4.90 -9.82
N THR A 93 1.97 -4.38 -9.01
CA THR A 93 2.05 -4.51 -7.57
C THR A 93 0.72 -4.92 -6.99
N PHE A 94 0.78 -5.77 -5.98
CA PHE A 94 -0.33 -6.00 -5.06
C PHE A 94 -0.15 -5.09 -3.86
N TYR A 95 -1.21 -4.44 -3.45
CA TYR A 95 -1.18 -3.59 -2.27
C TYR A 95 -2.47 -3.71 -1.47
N SER A 96 -2.35 -3.58 -0.15
CA SER A 96 -3.49 -3.50 0.77
C SER A 96 -3.64 -2.06 1.24
N ALA A 97 -4.86 -1.52 1.16
CA ALA A 97 -5.15 -0.16 1.62
C ALA A 97 -4.97 0.01 3.13
N THR A 98 -5.17 -1.05 3.89
CA THR A 98 -5.03 -1.05 5.36
C THR A 98 -3.67 -1.55 5.85
N GLY A 99 -2.83 -2.08 4.95
CA GLY A 99 -1.60 -2.75 5.29
C GLY A 99 -1.81 -4.18 5.81
N ARG A 100 -0.71 -4.94 5.87
CA ARG A 100 -0.65 -6.31 6.43
C ARG A 100 0.56 -6.42 7.36
N ASN A 101 0.43 -7.18 8.42
CA ASN A 101 1.58 -7.51 9.25
C ASN A 101 2.25 -8.79 8.73
N LEU A 102 3.35 -8.62 8.01
CA LEU A 102 4.15 -9.70 7.44
C LEU A 102 5.42 -9.98 8.24
N SER A 103 5.56 -9.47 9.46
CA SER A 103 6.77 -9.61 10.27
C SER A 103 7.08 -11.06 10.68
N GLY A 104 6.14 -11.98 10.55
CA GLY A 104 6.34 -13.41 10.78
C GLY A 104 6.78 -14.21 9.56
N TYR A 105 6.99 -13.55 8.42
CA TYR A 105 7.37 -14.18 7.14
C TYR A 105 8.69 -13.62 6.66
N ASP A 106 9.54 -14.47 6.11
CA ASP A 106 10.89 -14.16 5.62
C ASP A 106 11.06 -14.46 4.12
N ALA A 107 10.05 -15.04 3.49
CA ALA A 107 10.08 -15.37 2.07
C ALA A 107 8.70 -15.25 1.40
N LEU A 108 8.71 -14.95 0.11
CA LEU A 108 7.59 -15.12 -0.80
C LEU A 108 7.82 -16.38 -1.62
N THR A 109 6.85 -17.28 -1.65
CA THR A 109 6.92 -18.51 -2.43
C THR A 109 5.80 -18.57 -3.46
N PHE A 110 6.12 -19.07 -4.65
CA PHE A 110 5.14 -19.28 -5.70
C PHE A 110 5.65 -20.31 -6.71
N TYR A 111 4.73 -20.92 -7.45
CA TYR A 111 5.04 -21.71 -8.63
C TYR A 111 4.77 -20.86 -9.87
N ALA A 112 5.68 -20.91 -10.84
CA ALA A 112 5.56 -20.17 -12.07
C ALA A 112 5.75 -21.06 -13.28
N LYS A 113 4.95 -20.81 -14.31
CA LYS A 113 5.04 -21.43 -15.63
C LYS A 113 4.98 -20.34 -16.69
N SER A 114 5.86 -20.37 -17.66
CA SER A 114 5.86 -19.48 -18.80
C SER A 114 5.69 -20.27 -20.10
N SER A 115 5.00 -19.67 -21.06
CA SER A 115 4.85 -20.24 -22.41
C SER A 115 6.14 -20.13 -23.26
N VAL A 116 7.03 -19.21 -22.88
CA VAL A 116 8.34 -18.98 -23.50
C VAL A 116 9.41 -18.79 -22.44
N ALA A 117 10.68 -18.99 -22.80
CA ALA A 117 11.77 -18.67 -21.88
C ALA A 117 11.76 -17.17 -21.54
N THR A 118 11.68 -16.87 -20.25
CA THR A 118 11.60 -15.49 -19.73
C THR A 118 12.29 -15.40 -18.37
N ALA A 119 12.68 -14.19 -18.00
CA ALA A 119 13.13 -13.88 -16.64
C ALA A 119 11.95 -13.31 -15.82
N ILE A 120 11.94 -13.65 -14.55
CA ILE A 120 11.07 -13.04 -13.54
C ILE A 120 11.99 -12.31 -12.57
N GLU A 121 11.78 -11.02 -12.40
CA GLU A 121 12.56 -10.15 -11.54
C GLU A 121 11.69 -9.54 -10.43
#